data_6fe7f390942a873ff89199d58a50a2f6
#
_entry.id   6fe7f390942a873ff89199d58a50a2f6
#
_cell.length_a   1.000
_cell.length_b   1.000
_cell.length_c   1.000
_cell.angle_alpha   90.00
_cell.angle_beta   90.00
_cell.angle_gamma   90.00
#
_symmetry.space_group_name_H-M   'P 1'
#
loop_
_entity.id
_entity.type
_entity.pdbx_description
1 polymer ?
#
loop_
_entity_poly.entity_id
_entity_poly.type
_entity_poly.pdbx_seq_one_letter_code
_entity_poly.pdbx_strand_id
1 'polypeptide(L)'
;MYKRQVGNNTSEWIDDFSFLEKNPPIYLGGYYHLPINIWVPAFMSTYRISSEIFDEGSKMLMSEIKQNINPVAVHVRRGDLSVEVRAYGKPASLSYFKRAVDYMEKETVMPFFYFFSDEPEWVASELIPYLEFANENYKVVDINGSDKGYMDLFLIAYCKHQITSKGTLGKYGALLRDSADKIVILCDDKVEYQWKGVFHNSVFL
;
A
#
# COMPACT_ATOMS: atom_id res chain seq x y z
N MET A 1 21.31 -1.45 7.54
CA MET A 1 21.30 -0.23 8.38
C MET A 1 20.04 -0.21 9.21
N TYR A 2 20.09 -0.10 10.51
CA TYR A 2 18.92 0.04 11.37
C TYR A 2 19.02 1.33 12.19
N LYS A 3 17.87 1.86 12.61
CA LYS A 3 17.79 3.09 13.40
C LYS A 3 17.61 2.73 14.87
N ARG A 4 18.58 3.09 15.72
CA ARG A 4 18.51 2.94 17.17
C ARG A 4 18.06 4.26 17.79
N GLN A 5 17.08 4.22 18.68
CA GLN A 5 16.77 5.34 19.54
C GLN A 5 17.73 5.33 20.73
N VAL A 6 18.60 6.32 20.82
CA VAL A 6 19.51 6.53 21.95
C VAL A 6 18.89 7.65 22.80
N GLY A 7 18.83 7.48 24.10
CA GLY A 7 18.10 8.36 25.05
C GLY A 7 18.06 9.85 24.67
N ASN A 8 17.07 10.60 25.14
CA ASN A 8 16.81 12.01 24.79
C ASN A 8 16.31 12.26 23.34
N ASN A 9 15.56 11.34 22.73
CA ASN A 9 15.00 11.49 21.39
C ASN A 9 16.01 11.65 20.23
N THR A 10 17.27 11.35 20.43
CA THR A 10 18.23 11.24 19.33
C THR A 10 18.14 9.87 18.70
N SER A 11 18.22 9.81 17.37
CA SER A 11 18.21 8.57 16.62
C SER A 11 19.41 8.50 15.70
N GLU A 12 20.13 7.39 15.74
CA GLU A 12 21.29 7.12 14.92
C GLU A 12 21.04 5.95 13.97
N TRP A 13 21.63 6.02 12.78
CA TRP A 13 21.68 4.89 11.86
C TRP A 13 22.90 4.03 12.17
N ILE A 14 22.68 2.76 12.46
CA ILE A 14 23.72 1.83 12.87
C ILE A 14 23.75 0.65 11.90
N ASP A 15 24.94 0.33 11.36
CA ASP A 15 25.19 -0.84 10.51
C ASP A 15 25.77 -2.03 11.28
N ASP A 16 25.63 -2.03 12.61
CA ASP A 16 26.10 -3.09 13.48
C ASP A 16 24.94 -4.00 13.92
N PHE A 17 25.00 -5.26 13.55
CA PHE A 17 24.04 -6.30 13.90
C PHE A 17 24.57 -7.26 14.96
N SER A 18 25.75 -7.01 15.56
CA SER A 18 26.36 -7.87 16.58
C SER A 18 25.46 -8.09 17.81
N PHE A 19 24.48 -7.18 18.05
CA PHE A 19 23.49 -7.37 19.11
C PHE A 19 22.62 -8.62 18.93
N LEU A 20 22.47 -9.14 17.68
CA LEU A 20 21.73 -10.38 17.40
C LEU A 20 22.46 -11.63 17.90
N GLU A 21 23.75 -11.53 18.17
CA GLU A 21 24.56 -12.61 18.75
C GLU A 21 24.38 -12.75 20.25
N LYS A 22 23.72 -11.78 20.90
CA LYS A 22 23.45 -11.81 22.34
C LYS A 22 22.37 -12.84 22.66
N ASN A 23 22.50 -13.45 23.84
CA ASN A 23 21.55 -14.46 24.32
C ASN A 23 20.12 -13.89 24.42
N PRO A 24 19.12 -14.59 23.91
CA PRO A 24 17.71 -14.21 24.04
C PRO A 24 17.25 -14.27 25.52
N PRO A 25 16.13 -13.56 25.88
CA PRO A 25 15.28 -12.83 24.96
C PRO A 25 15.81 -11.44 24.60
N ILE A 26 15.72 -11.10 23.30
CA ILE A 26 16.07 -9.77 22.78
C ILE A 26 14.80 -9.13 22.21
N TYR A 27 14.44 -7.94 22.70
CA TYR A 27 13.37 -7.13 22.15
C TYR A 27 13.94 -6.08 21.23
N LEU A 28 13.60 -6.16 19.94
CA LEU A 28 14.01 -5.21 18.94
C LEU A 28 12.93 -4.14 18.76
N GLY A 29 13.18 -2.93 19.25
CA GLY A 29 12.33 -1.76 19.05
C GLY A 29 12.97 -0.82 18.03
N GLY A 30 12.19 -0.32 17.07
CA GLY A 30 12.66 0.67 16.10
C GLY A 30 12.32 0.32 14.66
N TYR A 31 12.87 1.12 13.75
CA TYR A 31 12.72 0.93 12.30
C TYR A 31 14.01 0.35 11.74
N TYR A 32 13.90 -0.79 11.07
CA TYR A 32 15.03 -1.51 10.48
C TYR A 32 14.94 -1.40 8.96
N HIS A 33 15.96 -0.83 8.33
CA HIS A 33 16.04 -0.69 6.88
C HIS A 33 17.22 -1.51 6.37
N LEU A 34 16.94 -2.55 5.61
CA LEU A 34 17.94 -3.29 4.85
C LEU A 34 17.99 -2.74 3.41
N PRO A 35 19.11 -2.91 2.70
CA PRO A 35 19.18 -2.63 1.27
C PRO A 35 18.09 -3.36 0.48
N ILE A 36 17.52 -2.71 -0.54
CA ILE A 36 16.38 -3.25 -1.34
C ILE A 36 16.69 -4.63 -1.89
N ASN A 37 17.90 -4.82 -2.42
CA ASN A 37 18.36 -6.10 -2.97
C ASN A 37 18.47 -7.23 -1.93
N ILE A 38 18.36 -6.94 -0.64
CA ILE A 38 18.33 -7.92 0.44
C ILE A 38 16.91 -8.15 0.93
N TRP A 39 16.21 -7.07 1.34
CA TRP A 39 14.92 -7.25 2.01
C TRP A 39 13.79 -7.62 1.04
N VAL A 40 13.78 -7.13 -0.22
CA VAL A 40 12.70 -7.44 -1.17
C VAL A 40 12.68 -8.93 -1.51
N PRO A 41 13.79 -9.58 -1.91
CA PRO A 41 13.81 -11.04 -2.13
C PRO A 41 13.44 -11.84 -0.87
N ALA A 42 13.90 -11.40 0.33
CA ALA A 42 13.55 -12.04 1.59
C ALA A 42 12.04 -11.95 1.87
N PHE A 43 11.43 -10.77 1.68
CA PHE A 43 10.00 -10.57 1.80
C PHE A 43 9.23 -11.48 0.83
N MET A 44 9.58 -11.45 -0.46
CA MET A 44 8.93 -12.23 -1.50
C MET A 44 9.06 -13.75 -1.31
N SER A 45 10.14 -14.21 -0.68
CA SER A 45 10.31 -15.64 -0.37
C SER A 45 9.55 -16.08 0.88
N THR A 46 9.34 -15.18 1.83
CA THR A 46 8.76 -15.48 3.15
C THR A 46 7.23 -15.38 3.15
N TYR A 47 6.70 -14.32 2.57
CA TYR A 47 5.26 -14.04 2.63
C TYR A 47 4.53 -14.64 1.44
N ARG A 48 3.41 -15.30 1.71
CA ARG A 48 2.52 -15.90 0.72
C ARG A 48 1.10 -15.44 0.98
N ILE A 49 0.38 -15.16 -0.10
CA ILE A 49 -1.05 -14.91 -0.01
C ILE A 49 -1.77 -16.25 0.16
N SER A 50 -2.55 -16.40 1.23
CA SER A 50 -3.46 -17.52 1.40
C SER A 50 -4.90 -17.02 1.29
N SER A 51 -5.66 -17.59 0.36
CA SER A 51 -7.11 -17.34 0.23
C SER A 51 -7.93 -18.10 1.27
N GLU A 52 -7.32 -19.01 2.02
CA GLU A 52 -8.00 -19.80 3.07
C GLU A 52 -8.45 -18.93 4.25
N ILE A 53 -7.79 -17.79 4.46
CA ILE A 53 -8.14 -16.83 5.53
C ILE A 53 -9.35 -15.96 5.18
N PHE A 54 -9.78 -15.94 3.91
CA PHE A 54 -10.87 -15.08 3.47
C PHE A 54 -12.23 -15.63 3.94
N ASP A 55 -13.04 -14.73 4.49
CA ASP A 55 -14.47 -14.96 4.65
C ASP A 55 -15.19 -14.96 3.29
N GLU A 56 -16.48 -15.28 3.30
CA GLU A 56 -17.25 -15.40 2.04
C GLU A 56 -17.32 -14.06 1.28
N GLY A 57 -17.44 -12.92 1.97
CA GLY A 57 -17.46 -11.60 1.33
C GLY A 57 -16.14 -11.30 0.60
N SER A 58 -15.01 -11.56 1.25
CA SER A 58 -13.67 -11.39 0.66
C SER A 58 -13.42 -12.38 -0.49
N LYS A 59 -13.93 -13.62 -0.41
CA LYS A 59 -13.86 -14.58 -1.53
C LYS A 59 -14.65 -14.13 -2.74
N MET A 60 -15.85 -13.60 -2.53
CA MET A 60 -16.69 -13.05 -3.60
C MET A 60 -15.98 -11.87 -4.28
N LEU A 61 -15.46 -10.93 -3.50
CA LEU A 61 -14.73 -9.77 -4.05
C LEU A 61 -13.45 -10.20 -4.78
N MET A 62 -12.70 -11.16 -4.24
CA MET A 62 -11.53 -11.72 -4.92
C MET A 62 -11.90 -12.35 -6.28
N SER A 63 -13.04 -13.05 -6.33
CA SER A 63 -13.53 -13.63 -7.60
C SER A 63 -13.91 -12.54 -8.60
N GLU A 64 -14.58 -11.48 -8.16
CA GLU A 64 -14.91 -10.30 -8.96
C GLU A 64 -13.65 -9.61 -9.50
N ILE A 65 -12.65 -9.35 -8.64
CA ILE A 65 -11.36 -8.75 -9.03
C ILE A 65 -10.70 -9.57 -10.14
N LYS A 66 -10.69 -10.89 -10.03
CA LYS A 66 -10.07 -11.79 -11.01
C LYS A 66 -10.80 -11.84 -12.37
N GLN A 67 -12.06 -11.46 -12.42
CA GLN A 67 -12.85 -11.41 -13.68
C GLN A 67 -12.58 -10.12 -14.47
N ASN A 68 -12.11 -9.05 -13.83
CA ASN A 68 -11.75 -7.82 -14.51
C ASN A 68 -10.40 -7.95 -15.24
N ILE A 69 -10.30 -7.35 -16.42
CA ILE A 69 -9.09 -7.42 -17.27
C ILE A 69 -7.93 -6.67 -16.61
N ASN A 70 -8.19 -5.46 -16.13
CA ASN A 70 -7.21 -4.61 -15.47
C ASN A 70 -7.78 -4.05 -14.16
N PRO A 71 -7.90 -4.88 -13.11
CA PRO A 71 -8.31 -4.41 -11.80
C PRO A 71 -7.20 -3.54 -11.18
N VAL A 72 -7.56 -2.36 -10.72
CA VAL A 72 -6.70 -1.38 -10.08
C VAL A 72 -7.09 -1.23 -8.63
N ALA A 73 -6.21 -1.55 -7.69
CA ALA A 73 -6.44 -1.22 -6.30
C ALA A 73 -6.05 0.25 -6.05
N VAL A 74 -6.94 1.01 -5.44
CA VAL A 74 -6.69 2.37 -4.96
C VAL A 74 -6.69 2.36 -3.44
N HIS A 75 -5.51 2.43 -2.84
CA HIS A 75 -5.38 2.48 -1.38
C HIS A 75 -5.44 3.92 -0.89
N VAL A 76 -6.43 4.23 -0.07
CA VAL A 76 -6.71 5.58 0.46
C VAL A 76 -6.60 5.55 1.99
N ARG A 77 -5.44 5.98 2.53
CA ARG A 77 -5.23 6.11 3.98
C ARG A 77 -5.44 7.54 4.43
N ARG A 78 -6.31 7.76 5.42
CA ARG A 78 -6.68 9.07 5.92
C ARG A 78 -6.76 9.16 7.44
N GLY A 79 -7.46 8.24 8.09
CA GLY A 79 -7.88 8.31 9.50
C GLY A 79 -6.84 8.88 10.45
N ASP A 80 -5.80 8.13 10.75
CA ASP A 80 -4.71 8.57 11.63
C ASP A 80 -3.88 9.74 11.05
N LEU A 81 -3.73 9.84 9.73
CA LEU A 81 -3.02 10.94 9.08
C LEU A 81 -3.75 12.28 9.20
N SER A 82 -5.08 12.26 9.31
CA SER A 82 -5.88 13.47 9.50
C SER A 82 -5.73 14.04 10.91
N VAL A 83 -5.46 13.18 11.90
CA VAL A 83 -5.33 13.53 13.33
C VAL A 83 -3.88 13.78 13.72
N GLU A 84 -2.95 12.91 13.29
CA GLU A 84 -1.54 12.93 13.68
C GLU A 84 -0.60 13.40 12.57
N VAL A 85 -0.94 14.48 11.90
CA VAL A 85 -0.17 15.07 10.78
C VAL A 85 1.32 15.23 11.09
N ARG A 86 1.68 15.55 12.34
CA ARG A 86 3.10 15.77 12.73
C ARG A 86 3.93 14.49 12.70
N ALA A 87 3.31 13.34 12.96
CA ALA A 87 4.03 12.05 13.01
C ALA A 87 4.18 11.41 11.62
N TYR A 88 3.13 11.50 10.78
CA TYR A 88 3.03 10.70 9.56
C TYR A 88 2.84 11.52 8.27
N GLY A 89 2.76 12.85 8.38
CA GLY A 89 2.47 13.75 7.27
C GLY A 89 0.98 13.85 6.96
N LYS A 90 0.64 14.65 5.95
CA LYS A 90 -0.76 14.82 5.52
C LYS A 90 -1.23 13.65 4.66
N PRO A 91 -2.54 13.34 4.65
CA PRO A 91 -3.11 12.43 3.66
C PRO A 91 -2.78 12.85 2.23
N ALA A 92 -2.82 11.90 1.30
CA ALA A 92 -2.70 12.22 -0.12
C ALA A 92 -3.87 13.12 -0.56
N SER A 93 -3.59 14.09 -1.45
CA SER A 93 -4.58 15.05 -1.90
C SER A 93 -5.55 14.46 -2.93
N LEU A 94 -6.74 15.05 -3.05
CA LEU A 94 -7.70 14.71 -4.12
C LEU A 94 -7.05 14.84 -5.51
N SER A 95 -6.26 15.89 -5.73
CA SER A 95 -5.55 16.10 -7.00
C SER A 95 -4.50 15.02 -7.32
N TYR A 96 -3.88 14.42 -6.30
CA TYR A 96 -3.02 13.26 -6.48
C TYR A 96 -3.82 12.07 -7.05
N PHE A 97 -4.93 11.74 -6.40
CA PHE A 97 -5.77 10.62 -6.86
C PHE A 97 -6.31 10.85 -8.27
N LYS A 98 -6.71 12.09 -8.60
CA LYS A 98 -7.16 12.43 -9.95
C LYS A 98 -6.06 12.17 -10.99
N ARG A 99 -4.84 12.69 -10.77
CA ARG A 99 -3.70 12.43 -11.68
C ARG A 99 -3.39 10.93 -11.80
N ALA A 100 -3.48 10.21 -10.69
CA ALA A 100 -3.19 8.77 -10.67
C ALA A 100 -4.25 7.95 -11.44
N VAL A 101 -5.52 8.30 -11.28
CA VAL A 101 -6.63 7.67 -12.04
C VAL A 101 -6.50 8.00 -13.52
N ASP A 102 -6.31 9.28 -13.89
CA ASP A 102 -6.13 9.71 -15.29
C ASP A 102 -4.94 8.99 -15.95
N TYR A 103 -3.83 8.82 -15.19
CA TYR A 103 -2.67 8.07 -15.67
C TYR A 103 -3.03 6.60 -15.94
N MET A 104 -3.74 5.94 -14.99
CA MET A 104 -4.17 4.55 -15.18
C MET A 104 -5.12 4.37 -16.35
N GLU A 105 -6.09 5.27 -16.52
CA GLU A 105 -7.03 5.25 -17.66
C GLU A 105 -6.32 5.40 -19.00
N LYS A 106 -5.23 6.17 -19.04
CA LYS A 106 -4.40 6.34 -20.23
C LYS A 106 -3.53 5.12 -20.55
N GLU A 107 -2.93 4.52 -19.53
CA GLU A 107 -1.90 3.46 -19.68
C GLU A 107 -2.51 2.05 -19.70
N THR A 108 -3.79 1.89 -19.32
CA THR A 108 -4.43 0.58 -19.26
C THR A 108 -5.76 0.55 -20.01
N VAL A 109 -6.06 -0.60 -20.61
CA VAL A 109 -7.33 -0.80 -21.33
C VAL A 109 -8.40 -1.27 -20.34
N MET A 110 -9.55 -0.57 -20.29
CA MET A 110 -10.69 -0.91 -19.45
C MET A 110 -10.32 -1.14 -17.97
N PRO A 111 -9.68 -0.16 -17.30
CA PRO A 111 -9.38 -0.30 -15.87
C PRO A 111 -10.68 -0.31 -15.04
N PHE A 112 -10.70 -1.12 -13.98
CA PHE A 112 -11.75 -1.09 -12.97
C PHE A 112 -11.12 -0.81 -11.61
N PHE A 113 -11.59 0.22 -10.90
CA PHE A 113 -10.96 0.75 -9.70
C PHE A 113 -11.63 0.25 -8.43
N TYR A 114 -10.89 -0.44 -7.57
CA TYR A 114 -11.32 -0.89 -6.26
C TYR A 114 -10.68 0.00 -5.19
N PHE A 115 -11.50 0.78 -4.49
CA PHE A 115 -11.04 1.71 -3.45
C PHE A 115 -11.04 1.03 -2.09
N PHE A 116 -9.88 0.88 -1.49
CA PHE A 116 -9.66 0.35 -0.14
C PHE A 116 -9.27 1.50 0.79
N SER A 117 -10.03 1.71 1.86
CA SER A 117 -9.82 2.85 2.77
C SER A 117 -10.19 2.51 4.20
N ASP A 118 -9.53 3.19 5.15
CA ASP A 118 -9.93 3.28 6.55
C ASP A 118 -11.10 4.28 6.77
N GLU A 119 -11.49 5.05 5.74
CA GLU A 119 -12.63 5.97 5.70
C GLU A 119 -13.44 5.77 4.40
N PRO A 120 -14.16 4.64 4.20
CA PRO A 120 -14.87 4.36 2.96
C PRO A 120 -15.99 5.37 2.67
N GLU A 121 -16.64 5.92 3.69
CA GLU A 121 -17.68 6.94 3.53
C GLU A 121 -17.10 8.23 2.94
N TRP A 122 -15.89 8.64 3.38
CA TRP A 122 -15.21 9.80 2.79
C TRP A 122 -14.84 9.55 1.33
N VAL A 123 -14.41 8.34 1.01
CA VAL A 123 -14.12 7.96 -0.39
C VAL A 123 -15.37 8.12 -1.25
N ALA A 124 -16.52 7.61 -0.78
CA ALA A 124 -17.77 7.67 -1.52
C ALA A 124 -18.33 9.10 -1.65
N SER A 125 -18.23 9.93 -0.59
CA SER A 125 -18.84 11.27 -0.57
C SER A 125 -17.96 12.37 -1.15
N GLU A 126 -16.63 12.25 -1.05
CA GLU A 126 -15.68 13.30 -1.43
C GLU A 126 -14.79 12.91 -2.61
N LEU A 127 -14.13 11.72 -2.52
CA LEU A 127 -13.15 11.34 -3.54
C LEU A 127 -13.82 10.94 -4.85
N ILE A 128 -14.81 10.06 -4.82
CA ILE A 128 -15.49 9.59 -6.04
C ILE A 128 -16.11 10.74 -6.83
N PRO A 129 -16.88 11.68 -6.22
CA PRO A 129 -17.39 12.84 -6.96
C PRO A 129 -16.29 13.71 -7.57
N TYR A 130 -15.16 13.87 -6.87
CA TYR A 130 -14.04 14.66 -7.37
C TYR A 130 -13.32 14.00 -8.56
N LEU A 131 -13.30 12.68 -8.64
CA LEU A 131 -12.65 11.94 -9.74
C LEU A 131 -13.43 12.04 -11.06
N GLU A 132 -14.74 12.30 -11.01
CA GLU A 132 -15.60 12.52 -12.18
C GLU A 132 -15.53 11.35 -13.18
N PHE A 133 -15.68 10.11 -12.70
CA PHE A 133 -15.67 8.93 -13.57
C PHE A 133 -16.72 9.03 -14.66
N ALA A 134 -16.32 8.85 -15.92
CA ALA A 134 -17.22 8.86 -17.06
C ALA A 134 -18.17 7.63 -17.11
N ASN A 135 -17.74 6.54 -16.49
CA ASN A 135 -18.49 5.28 -16.38
C ASN A 135 -18.41 4.77 -14.94
N GLU A 136 -19.35 3.89 -14.54
CA GLU A 136 -19.31 3.22 -13.24
C GLU A 136 -18.28 2.08 -13.21
N ASN A 137 -17.03 2.38 -13.51
CA ASN A 137 -15.91 1.44 -13.54
C ASN A 137 -15.12 1.45 -12.21
N TYR A 138 -15.83 1.62 -11.10
CA TYR A 138 -15.25 1.64 -9.77
C TYR A 138 -16.13 0.95 -8.73
N LYS A 139 -15.51 0.59 -7.60
CA LYS A 139 -16.19 0.08 -6.41
C LYS A 139 -15.47 0.58 -5.15
N VAL A 140 -16.21 1.13 -4.22
CA VAL A 140 -15.71 1.39 -2.86
C VAL A 140 -15.86 0.10 -2.07
N VAL A 141 -14.75 -0.41 -1.54
CA VAL A 141 -14.70 -1.65 -0.77
C VAL A 141 -14.94 -1.31 0.70
N ASP A 142 -16.03 -1.81 1.23
CA ASP A 142 -16.46 -1.64 2.62
C ASP A 142 -17.01 -2.97 3.16
N ILE A 143 -16.19 -4.02 3.09
CA ILE A 143 -16.55 -5.37 3.56
C ILE A 143 -15.74 -5.82 4.76
N ASN A 144 -14.59 -5.17 5.00
CA ASN A 144 -13.69 -5.51 6.10
C ASN A 144 -13.60 -4.32 7.07
N GLY A 145 -13.81 -4.57 8.35
CA GLY A 145 -13.57 -3.57 9.38
C GLY A 145 -12.07 -3.34 9.64
N SER A 146 -11.74 -2.35 10.44
CA SER A 146 -10.36 -1.97 10.77
C SER A 146 -9.53 -3.11 11.41
N ASP A 147 -10.18 -4.10 12.00
CA ASP A 147 -9.58 -5.30 12.58
C ASP A 147 -9.19 -6.35 11.52
N LYS A 148 -9.68 -6.21 10.28
CA LYS A 148 -9.44 -7.14 9.18
C LYS A 148 -8.60 -6.55 8.03
N GLY A 149 -7.81 -5.53 8.29
CA GLY A 149 -6.95 -4.89 7.28
C GLY A 149 -5.98 -5.85 6.56
N TYR A 150 -5.67 -7.02 7.15
CA TYR A 150 -4.90 -8.07 6.49
C TYR A 150 -5.65 -8.72 5.31
N MET A 151 -6.98 -8.76 5.35
CA MET A 151 -7.79 -9.22 4.22
C MET A 151 -7.73 -8.22 3.07
N ASP A 152 -7.83 -6.92 3.38
CA ASP A 152 -7.67 -5.86 2.37
C ASP A 152 -6.29 -5.89 1.73
N LEU A 153 -5.23 -6.12 2.52
CA LEU A 153 -3.86 -6.29 2.00
C LEU A 153 -3.81 -7.34 0.88
N PHE A 154 -4.45 -8.49 1.10
CA PHE A 154 -4.44 -9.56 0.12
C PHE A 154 -5.37 -9.28 -1.07
N LEU A 155 -6.53 -8.66 -0.86
CA LEU A 155 -7.42 -8.23 -1.94
C LEU A 155 -6.71 -7.19 -2.85
N ILE A 156 -6.02 -6.22 -2.26
CA ILE A 156 -5.14 -5.26 -2.97
C ILE A 156 -4.12 -6.02 -3.82
N ALA A 157 -3.48 -7.04 -3.27
CA ALA A 157 -2.49 -7.82 -3.99
C ALA A 157 -3.08 -8.61 -5.18
N TYR A 158 -4.36 -8.97 -5.15
CA TYR A 158 -5.03 -9.60 -6.29
C TYR A 158 -5.33 -8.64 -7.44
N CYS A 159 -5.34 -7.34 -7.20
CA CYS A 159 -5.45 -6.36 -8.28
C CYS A 159 -4.16 -6.31 -9.10
N LYS A 160 -4.32 -6.17 -10.41
CA LYS A 160 -3.18 -6.15 -11.35
C LYS A 160 -2.33 -4.91 -11.17
N HIS A 161 -2.95 -3.73 -11.02
CA HIS A 161 -2.27 -2.45 -10.85
C HIS A 161 -2.63 -1.82 -9.50
N GLN A 162 -1.80 -0.87 -9.02
CA GLN A 162 -2.05 -0.17 -7.77
C GLN A 162 -1.81 1.34 -7.87
N ILE A 163 -2.72 2.08 -7.24
CA ILE A 163 -2.52 3.47 -6.83
C ILE A 163 -2.38 3.46 -5.31
N THR A 164 -1.20 3.82 -4.80
CA THR A 164 -0.92 3.79 -3.36
C THR A 164 -0.95 5.20 -2.78
N SER A 165 -1.54 5.37 -1.61
CA SER A 165 -1.41 6.60 -0.83
C SER A 165 -0.27 6.50 0.19
N LYS A 166 -0.30 7.33 1.20
CA LYS A 166 0.63 7.26 2.34
C LYS A 166 0.49 5.94 3.12
N GLY A 167 1.53 5.57 3.86
CA GLY A 167 1.56 4.33 4.63
C GLY A 167 2.04 3.13 3.83
N THR A 168 1.99 1.95 4.43
CA THR A 168 2.67 0.75 3.92
C THR A 168 1.74 -0.31 3.35
N LEU A 169 0.47 -0.36 3.77
CA LEU A 169 -0.46 -1.44 3.42
C LEU A 169 -0.62 -1.58 1.89
N GLY A 170 -0.94 -0.51 1.17
CA GLY A 170 -1.07 -0.55 -0.28
C GLY A 170 0.22 -0.96 -0.99
N LYS A 171 1.37 -0.53 -0.46
CA LYS A 171 2.70 -0.85 -1.03
C LYS A 171 3.09 -2.31 -0.81
N TYR A 172 2.85 -2.86 0.37
CA TYR A 172 3.07 -4.30 0.59
C TYR A 172 2.08 -5.14 -0.19
N GLY A 173 0.83 -4.69 -0.36
CA GLY A 173 -0.12 -5.33 -1.25
C GLY A 173 0.36 -5.35 -2.71
N ALA A 174 0.93 -4.23 -3.19
CA ALA A 174 1.56 -4.17 -4.51
C ALA A 174 2.73 -5.14 -4.64
N LEU A 175 3.61 -5.19 -3.62
CA LEU A 175 4.83 -6.01 -3.64
C LEU A 175 4.54 -7.50 -3.60
N LEU A 176 3.52 -7.96 -2.86
CA LEU A 176 3.17 -9.38 -2.73
C LEU A 176 2.93 -10.10 -4.06
N ARG A 177 2.55 -9.37 -5.10
CA ARG A 177 2.37 -9.89 -6.47
C ARG A 177 2.94 -8.90 -7.50
N ASP A 178 4.13 -8.41 -7.24
CA ASP A 178 4.81 -7.52 -8.18
C ASP A 178 5.24 -8.27 -9.44
N SER A 179 5.16 -7.59 -10.58
CA SER A 179 5.51 -8.12 -11.89
C SER A 179 5.84 -6.99 -12.87
N ALA A 180 6.50 -7.32 -13.97
CA ALA A 180 6.94 -6.33 -14.96
C ALA A 180 5.78 -5.58 -15.66
N ASP A 181 4.60 -6.19 -15.74
CA ASP A 181 3.39 -5.61 -16.35
C ASP A 181 2.49 -4.89 -15.35
N LYS A 182 2.83 -4.94 -14.04
CA LYS A 182 2.14 -4.19 -13.00
C LYS A 182 2.60 -2.74 -12.97
N ILE A 183 1.66 -1.81 -12.96
CA ILE A 183 1.93 -0.38 -12.72
C ILE A 183 1.62 -0.08 -11.25
N VAL A 184 2.60 0.50 -10.54
CA VAL A 184 2.44 0.96 -9.15
C VAL A 184 2.63 2.47 -9.11
N ILE A 185 1.58 3.22 -8.76
CA ILE A 185 1.64 4.67 -8.60
C ILE A 185 1.86 5.01 -7.14
N LEU A 186 2.83 5.90 -6.89
CA LEU A 186 3.25 6.37 -5.58
C LEU A 186 3.11 7.91 -5.52
N CYS A 187 2.84 8.45 -4.32
CA CYS A 187 2.88 9.90 -4.15
C CYS A 187 4.30 10.44 -4.38
N ASP A 188 4.41 11.56 -5.11
CA ASP A 188 5.66 12.30 -5.24
C ASP A 188 5.96 13.08 -3.94
N ASP A 189 6.51 12.37 -2.94
CA ASP A 189 6.81 12.88 -1.61
C ASP A 189 8.12 12.26 -1.10
N LYS A 190 8.92 13.06 -0.40
CA LYS A 190 10.23 12.61 0.14
C LYS A 190 10.15 11.35 0.99
N VAL A 191 9.07 11.17 1.75
CA VAL A 191 8.86 9.98 2.59
C VAL A 191 8.63 8.75 1.71
N GLU A 192 8.02 8.92 0.55
CA GLU A 192 7.70 7.83 -0.37
C GLU A 192 8.90 7.41 -1.23
N TYR A 193 9.93 8.23 -1.35
CA TYR A 193 11.13 7.91 -2.14
C TYR A 193 11.93 6.70 -1.62
N GLN A 194 11.70 6.27 -0.39
CA GLN A 194 12.23 4.99 0.11
C GLN A 194 11.76 3.77 -0.69
N TRP A 195 10.66 3.90 -1.45
CA TRP A 195 10.10 2.86 -2.31
C TRP A 195 10.66 2.91 -3.75
N LYS A 196 11.53 3.87 -4.06
CA LYS A 196 12.15 3.99 -5.37
C LYS A 196 13.02 2.76 -5.66
N GLY A 197 12.74 2.08 -6.77
CA GLY A 197 13.45 0.86 -7.17
C GLY A 197 13.00 -0.42 -6.46
N VAL A 198 11.92 -0.37 -5.66
CA VAL A 198 11.33 -1.57 -5.02
C VAL A 198 10.48 -2.36 -6.01
N PHE A 199 9.71 -1.67 -6.85
CA PHE A 199 8.79 -2.29 -7.82
C PHE A 199 9.41 -2.34 -9.21
N HIS A 200 9.03 -3.34 -10.02
CA HIS A 200 9.47 -3.46 -11.40
C HIS A 200 9.08 -2.25 -12.24
N ASN A 201 7.87 -1.74 -12.06
CA ASN A 201 7.35 -0.58 -12.78
C ASN A 201 6.60 0.34 -11.83
N SER A 202 7.21 1.47 -11.46
CA SER A 202 6.61 2.45 -10.56
C SER A 202 6.74 3.88 -11.08
N VAL A 203 5.69 4.68 -10.81
CA VAL A 203 5.57 6.08 -11.20
C VAL A 203 5.29 6.91 -9.96
N PHE A 204 6.00 8.03 -9.80
CA PHE A 204 5.73 9.03 -8.76
C PHE A 204 4.94 10.20 -9.36
N LEU A 205 3.78 10.50 -8.78
CA LEU A 205 2.88 11.57 -9.24
C LEU A 205 2.52 12.56 -8.12
#